data_a81fb28cfaf3455a5a76c917a711abda
#
_entry.id   a81fb28cfaf3455a5a76c917a711abda
#
_cell.length_a   1.000
_cell.length_b   1.000
_cell.length_c   1.000
_cell.angle_alpha   90.00
_cell.angle_beta   90.00
_cell.angle_gamma   90.00
#
_symmetry.space_group_name_H-M   'P 1'
#
loop_
_entity.id
_entity.type
_entity.pdbx_description
1 polymer ?
#
loop_
_entity_poly.entity_id
_entity_poly.type
_entity_poly.pdbx_seq_one_letter_code
_entity_poly.pdbx_strand_id
1 'polypeptide(L)'
;MTTLDFSAELDMPLGPLAPDEADLAAVAFLARYSGRTLDAYRHDLRNLFQWAADHDLAVLEATRAHLELRRASMEERGLAASTIDRRLSTACGFYRFAHIDGRITSNPAQYVRRPQVHPSERRGPDRSELGRFLFAAERFDHAHAALAVLLGLKGLRVSEACEPTSRTWPSSEATGY
;
A
#
# COMPACT_ATOMS: atom_id res chain seq x y z
N MET A 1 -3.65 32.49 -1.75
CA MET A 1 -2.67 31.69 -0.97
C MET A 1 -3.50 30.76 -0.12
N THR A 2 -3.80 29.58 -0.63
CA THR A 2 -4.66 28.59 0.04
C THR A 2 -3.77 27.80 0.98
N THR A 3 -3.93 28.02 2.28
CA THR A 3 -3.31 27.22 3.32
C THR A 3 -3.91 25.81 3.20
N LEU A 4 -3.11 24.84 2.75
CA LEU A 4 -3.50 23.44 2.78
C LEU A 4 -3.65 23.04 4.24
N ASP A 5 -4.88 22.78 4.64
CA ASP A 5 -5.21 22.23 5.95
C ASP A 5 -4.76 20.77 6.00
N PHE A 6 -3.53 20.56 6.41
CA PHE A 6 -2.87 19.26 6.49
C PHE A 6 -3.45 18.35 7.57
N SER A 7 -4.28 18.92 8.46
CA SER A 7 -4.86 18.18 9.59
C SER A 7 -6.06 17.31 9.20
N ALA A 8 -6.78 17.66 8.15
CA ALA A 8 -7.98 16.94 7.73
C ALA A 8 -7.70 15.67 6.89
N GLU A 9 -6.53 15.57 6.25
CA GLU A 9 -6.16 14.40 5.44
C GLU A 9 -5.48 13.27 6.22
N LEU A 10 -5.05 13.55 7.44
CA LEU A 10 -4.32 12.59 8.27
C LEU A 10 -5.20 11.96 9.33
N ASP A 11 -6.40 11.55 9.14
CA ASP A 11 -7.30 10.88 10.10
C ASP A 11 -6.56 9.86 11.04
N MET A 12 -5.51 10.38 11.69
CA MET A 12 -4.88 9.81 12.86
C MET A 12 -5.53 10.49 14.07
N PRO A 13 -5.92 9.77 15.13
CA PRO A 13 -6.37 10.38 16.36
C PRO A 13 -5.18 11.14 16.99
N LEU A 14 -4.98 12.38 16.53
CA LEU A 14 -4.18 13.35 17.25
C LEU A 14 -5.00 13.69 18.48
N GLY A 15 -4.68 13.08 19.63
CA GLY A 15 -5.20 13.51 20.90
C GLY A 15 -4.91 15.01 21.12
N PRO A 16 -5.63 15.71 22.03
CA PRO A 16 -5.55 17.16 22.20
C PRO A 16 -4.25 17.66 22.86
N LEU A 17 -3.19 16.86 22.85
CA LEU A 17 -1.84 17.19 23.31
C LEU A 17 -0.91 17.30 22.10
N ALA A 18 0.11 18.16 22.18
CA ALA A 18 1.11 18.35 21.14
C ALA A 18 1.51 17.01 20.49
N PRO A 19 1.62 16.93 19.15
CA PRO A 19 1.92 15.69 18.47
C PRO A 19 3.15 15.03 19.11
N ASP A 20 3.00 13.77 19.51
CA ASP A 20 4.10 12.99 20.06
C ASP A 20 5.23 12.94 19.01
N GLU A 21 6.46 12.86 19.47
CA GLU A 21 7.63 12.80 18.60
C GLU A 21 7.54 11.65 17.59
N ALA A 22 6.90 10.55 17.99
CA ALA A 22 6.60 9.42 17.11
C ALA A 22 5.59 9.78 16.00
N ASP A 23 4.55 10.55 16.32
CA ASP A 23 3.55 11.01 15.35
C ASP A 23 4.20 11.96 14.34
N LEU A 24 5.02 12.90 14.81
CA LEU A 24 5.76 13.81 13.94
C LEU A 24 6.71 13.04 13.01
N ALA A 25 7.39 12.02 13.53
CA ALA A 25 8.23 11.13 12.71
C ALA A 25 7.43 10.38 11.65
N ALA A 26 6.23 9.88 12.01
CA ALA A 26 5.35 9.16 11.08
C ALA A 26 4.85 10.08 9.96
N VAL A 27 4.41 11.30 10.30
CA VAL A 27 3.98 12.31 9.33
C VAL A 27 5.11 12.66 8.37
N ALA A 28 6.30 12.95 8.88
CA ALA A 28 7.48 13.28 8.08
C ALA A 28 7.91 12.11 7.17
N PHE A 29 7.83 10.87 7.66
CA PHE A 29 8.07 9.68 6.86
C PHE A 29 7.06 9.55 5.73
N LEU A 30 5.76 9.72 6.01
CA LEU A 30 4.68 9.60 5.04
C LEU A 30 4.69 10.70 3.98
N ALA A 31 5.12 11.91 4.32
CA ALA A 31 5.22 13.04 3.39
C ALA A 31 6.14 12.78 2.18
N ARG A 32 6.96 11.74 2.24
CA ARG A 32 7.86 11.32 1.14
C ARG A 32 7.15 10.51 0.05
N TYR A 33 5.90 10.15 0.25
CA TYR A 33 5.15 9.25 -0.63
C TYR A 33 3.85 9.90 -1.10
N SER A 34 3.28 9.35 -2.16
CA SER A 34 2.01 9.81 -2.73
C SER A 34 1.18 8.65 -3.26
N GLY A 35 -0.10 8.90 -3.52
CA GLY A 35 -1.02 7.94 -4.10
C GLY A 35 -1.12 6.64 -3.30
N ARG A 36 -1.28 5.50 -3.97
CA ARG A 36 -1.49 4.18 -3.35
C ARG A 36 -0.36 3.74 -2.42
N THR A 37 0.87 4.20 -2.65
CA THR A 37 2.01 3.91 -1.77
C THR A 37 1.85 4.60 -0.43
N LEU A 38 1.43 5.86 -0.42
CA LEU A 38 1.12 6.60 0.79
C LEU A 38 0.02 5.91 1.59
N ASP A 39 -1.08 5.50 0.93
CA ASP A 39 -2.21 4.84 1.60
C ASP A 39 -1.79 3.51 2.24
N ALA A 40 -0.99 2.71 1.52
CA ALA A 40 -0.47 1.45 2.04
C ALA A 40 0.43 1.66 3.26
N TYR A 41 1.35 2.62 3.20
CA TYR A 41 2.26 2.91 4.31
C TYR A 41 1.55 3.52 5.51
N ARG A 42 0.57 4.40 5.28
CA ARG A 42 -0.31 4.94 6.32
C ARG A 42 -1.05 3.82 7.05
N HIS A 43 -1.65 2.89 6.32
CA HIS A 43 -2.33 1.74 6.90
C HIS A 43 -1.37 0.86 7.72
N ASP A 44 -0.18 0.60 7.23
CA ASP A 44 0.80 -0.24 7.92
C ASP A 44 1.38 0.42 9.17
N LEU A 45 1.61 1.75 9.14
CA LEU A 45 2.04 2.49 10.31
C LEU A 45 0.94 2.55 11.38
N ARG A 46 -0.32 2.79 11.00
CA ARG A 46 -1.45 2.68 11.96
C ARG A 46 -1.46 1.34 12.68
N ASN A 47 -1.25 0.24 11.94
CA ASN A 47 -1.16 -1.09 12.53
C ASN A 47 0.06 -1.27 13.45
N LEU A 48 1.18 -0.59 13.17
CA LEU A 48 2.36 -0.58 14.04
C LEU A 48 2.08 0.18 15.33
N PHE A 49 1.55 1.39 15.23
CA PHE A 49 1.25 2.26 16.37
C PHE A 49 0.18 1.65 17.27
N GLN A 50 -0.89 1.11 16.68
CA GLN A 50 -1.94 0.42 17.45
C GLN A 50 -1.37 -0.78 18.21
N TRP A 51 -0.56 -1.61 17.54
CA TRP A 51 0.08 -2.73 18.21
C TRP A 51 0.99 -2.28 19.37
N ALA A 52 1.73 -1.19 19.20
CA ALA A 52 2.57 -0.64 20.25
C ALA A 52 1.73 -0.12 21.43
N ALA A 53 0.63 0.59 21.14
CA ALA A 53 -0.31 1.07 22.15
C ALA A 53 -0.97 -0.09 22.94
N ASP A 54 -1.35 -1.17 22.25
CA ASP A 54 -1.92 -2.38 22.88
C ASP A 54 -0.93 -3.08 23.83
N HIS A 55 0.37 -2.73 23.78
CA HIS A 55 1.44 -3.29 24.58
C HIS A 55 2.14 -2.26 25.48
N ASP A 56 1.54 -1.09 25.68
CA ASP A 56 2.10 0.03 26.47
C ASP A 56 3.54 0.39 26.05
N LEU A 57 3.83 0.31 24.75
CA LEU A 57 5.15 0.55 24.16
C LEU A 57 5.19 1.88 23.41
N ALA A 58 6.09 2.77 23.78
CA ALA A 58 6.42 3.93 22.95
C ALA A 58 7.10 3.48 21.65
N VAL A 59 6.54 3.87 20.50
CA VAL A 59 6.96 3.38 19.17
C VAL A 59 8.46 3.61 18.92
N LEU A 60 8.99 4.78 19.31
CA LEU A 60 10.41 5.11 19.13
C LEU A 60 11.36 4.39 20.11
N GLU A 61 10.83 3.82 21.19
CA GLU A 61 11.58 3.00 22.14
C GLU A 61 11.57 1.50 21.81
N ALA A 62 10.92 1.13 20.70
CA ALA A 62 10.87 -0.25 20.27
C ALA A 62 12.28 -0.81 20.05
N THR A 63 12.46 -2.05 20.50
CA THR A 63 13.69 -2.82 20.29
C THR A 63 13.47 -3.86 19.20
N ARG A 64 14.57 -4.49 18.74
CA ARG A 64 14.46 -5.64 17.83
C ARG A 64 13.56 -6.74 18.39
N ALA A 65 13.65 -7.03 19.69
CA ALA A 65 12.83 -8.05 20.32
C ALA A 65 11.33 -7.73 20.19
N HIS A 66 10.92 -6.48 20.38
CA HIS A 66 9.54 -6.06 20.20
C HIS A 66 9.06 -6.28 18.76
N LEU A 67 9.89 -6.00 17.75
CA LEU A 67 9.54 -6.21 16.35
C LEU A 67 9.46 -7.70 15.99
N GLU A 68 10.30 -8.55 16.59
CA GLU A 68 10.21 -10.01 16.43
C GLU A 68 8.93 -10.56 17.09
N LEU A 69 8.55 -10.06 18.27
CA LEU A 69 7.27 -10.43 18.91
C LEU A 69 6.09 -9.99 18.06
N ARG A 70 6.12 -8.78 17.52
CA ARG A 70 5.09 -8.31 16.59
C ARG A 70 4.99 -9.22 15.36
N ARG A 71 6.12 -9.63 14.79
CA ARG A 71 6.15 -10.58 13.67
C ARG A 71 5.47 -11.89 14.06
N ALA A 72 5.86 -12.49 15.21
CA ALA A 72 5.27 -13.71 15.71
C ALA A 72 3.76 -13.59 15.94
N SER A 73 3.30 -12.50 16.54
CA SER A 73 1.87 -12.20 16.72
C SER A 73 1.11 -12.14 15.39
N MET A 74 1.70 -11.60 14.33
CA MET A 74 1.07 -11.61 13.00
C MET A 74 0.98 -13.02 12.41
N GLU A 75 1.99 -13.87 12.65
CA GLU A 75 2.00 -15.27 12.23
C GLU A 75 0.94 -16.09 13.00
N GLU A 76 0.85 -15.94 14.32
CA GLU A 76 -0.15 -16.58 15.17
C GLU A 76 -1.58 -16.20 14.76
N ARG A 77 -1.80 -14.97 14.33
CA ARG A 77 -3.08 -14.50 13.80
C ARG A 77 -3.37 -15.01 12.37
N GLY A 78 -2.50 -15.83 11.79
CA GLY A 78 -2.68 -16.45 10.49
C GLY A 78 -2.55 -15.50 9.30
N LEU A 79 -1.84 -14.37 9.44
CA LEU A 79 -1.61 -13.48 8.31
C LEU A 79 -0.69 -14.14 7.28
N ALA A 80 -0.98 -13.92 5.99
CA ALA A 80 -0.14 -14.42 4.91
C ALA A 80 1.30 -13.86 5.01
N ALA A 81 2.30 -14.67 4.70
CA ALA A 81 3.71 -14.30 4.74
C ALA A 81 4.01 -13.01 3.94
N SER A 82 3.37 -12.82 2.78
CA SER A 82 3.49 -11.61 1.96
C SER A 82 2.93 -10.36 2.66
N THR A 83 1.85 -10.49 3.44
CA THR A 83 1.28 -9.39 4.21
C THR A 83 2.21 -9.02 5.36
N ILE A 84 2.76 -10.02 6.07
CA ILE A 84 3.72 -9.81 7.16
C ILE A 84 4.97 -9.13 6.62
N ASP A 85 5.52 -9.63 5.51
CA ASP A 85 6.71 -9.06 4.87
C ASP A 85 6.51 -7.61 4.46
N ARG A 86 5.37 -7.28 3.86
CA ARG A 86 5.01 -5.90 3.49
C ARG A 86 4.94 -4.99 4.73
N ARG A 87 4.24 -5.41 5.79
CA ARG A 87 4.12 -4.62 7.03
C ARG A 87 5.47 -4.42 7.72
N LEU A 88 6.32 -5.43 7.72
CA LEU A 88 7.69 -5.31 8.22
C LEU A 88 8.53 -4.39 7.34
N SER A 89 8.32 -4.38 6.03
CA SER A 89 9.01 -3.46 5.11
C SER A 89 8.72 -2.01 5.45
N THR A 90 7.44 -1.69 5.73
CA THR A 90 7.04 -0.35 6.15
C THR A 90 7.68 0.03 7.50
N ALA A 91 7.65 -0.87 8.50
CA ALA A 91 8.29 -0.65 9.79
C ALA A 91 9.80 -0.44 9.64
N CYS A 92 10.49 -1.27 8.84
CA CYS A 92 11.93 -1.10 8.58
C CYS A 92 12.23 0.25 7.91
N GLY A 93 11.39 0.69 6.98
CA GLY A 93 11.51 1.99 6.34
C GLY A 93 11.34 3.14 7.33
N PHE A 94 10.34 3.05 8.20
CA PHE A 94 10.07 4.05 9.25
C PHE A 94 11.21 4.14 10.27
N TYR A 95 11.67 3.04 10.85
CA TYR A 95 12.76 3.07 11.83
C TYR A 95 14.10 3.48 11.22
N ARG A 96 14.34 3.11 9.95
CA ARG A 96 15.51 3.63 9.23
C ARG A 96 15.43 5.15 9.06
N PHE A 97 14.26 5.67 8.71
CA PHE A 97 14.03 7.10 8.58
C PHE A 97 14.24 7.80 9.93
N ALA A 98 13.60 7.32 11.02
CA ALA A 98 13.73 7.88 12.34
C ALA A 98 15.19 7.88 12.86
N HIS A 99 15.97 6.86 12.52
CA HIS A 99 17.39 6.78 12.85
C HIS A 99 18.22 7.81 12.06
N ILE A 100 17.98 7.95 10.76
CA ILE A 100 18.68 8.94 9.92
C ILE A 100 18.34 10.36 10.36
N ASP A 101 17.09 10.60 10.79
CA ASP A 101 16.57 11.88 11.27
C ASP A 101 17.02 12.18 12.74
N GLY A 102 17.82 11.30 13.34
CA GLY A 102 18.37 11.46 14.69
C GLY A 102 17.37 11.29 15.84
N ARG A 103 16.15 10.81 15.57
CA ARG A 103 15.10 10.60 16.59
C ARG A 103 15.33 9.36 17.43
N ILE A 104 16.08 8.39 16.93
CA ILE A 104 16.50 7.18 17.64
C ILE A 104 17.99 6.95 17.44
N THR A 105 18.65 6.46 18.45
CA THR A 105 20.12 6.23 18.43
C THR A 105 20.54 5.02 17.62
N SER A 106 19.64 4.02 17.47
CA SER A 106 19.90 2.80 16.72
C SER A 106 18.63 2.33 16.00
N ASN A 107 18.80 1.68 14.85
CA ASN A 107 17.67 1.15 14.09
C ASN A 107 17.28 -0.26 14.59
N PRO A 108 16.14 -0.43 15.31
CA PRO A 108 15.73 -1.72 15.84
C PRO A 108 15.31 -2.71 14.74
N ALA A 109 14.97 -2.21 13.56
CA ALA A 109 14.47 -3.04 12.47
C ALA A 109 15.57 -3.59 11.55
N GLN A 110 16.83 -3.24 11.79
CA GLN A 110 17.94 -3.57 10.89
C GLN A 110 18.11 -5.08 10.68
N TYR A 111 17.88 -5.90 11.71
CA TYR A 111 18.10 -7.35 11.69
C TYR A 111 16.84 -8.15 12.03
N VAL A 112 15.66 -7.59 11.80
CA VAL A 112 14.40 -8.30 12.01
C VAL A 112 14.24 -9.41 10.97
N ARG A 113 13.90 -10.60 11.42
CA ARG A 113 13.66 -11.76 10.56
C ARG A 113 12.48 -11.51 9.62
N ARG A 114 12.68 -11.78 8.35
CA ARG A 114 11.63 -11.73 7.33
C ARG A 114 11.03 -13.12 7.12
N PRO A 115 9.69 -13.23 6.97
CA PRO A 115 9.09 -14.49 6.56
C PRO A 115 9.53 -14.85 5.14
N GLN A 116 9.66 -16.13 4.86
CA GLN A 116 9.90 -16.58 3.49
C GLN A 116 8.60 -16.42 2.69
N VAL A 117 8.63 -15.55 1.70
CA VAL A 117 7.52 -15.37 0.76
C VAL A 117 7.80 -16.27 -0.44
N HIS A 118 7.12 -17.41 -0.51
CA HIS A 118 7.17 -18.22 -1.71
C HIS A 118 6.41 -17.51 -2.82
N PRO A 119 6.98 -17.42 -4.04
CA PRO A 119 6.23 -16.93 -5.18
C PRO A 119 4.96 -17.76 -5.34
N SER A 120 3.81 -17.15 -5.20
CA SER A 120 2.57 -17.87 -5.55
C SER A 120 2.60 -18.13 -7.05
N GLU A 121 2.43 -19.36 -7.46
CA GLU A 121 2.12 -19.68 -8.85
C GLU A 121 0.79 -18.99 -9.19
N ARG A 122 0.88 -17.77 -9.70
CA ARG A 122 -0.28 -17.07 -10.23
C ARG A 122 -0.64 -17.76 -11.53
N ARG A 123 -1.50 -18.76 -11.45
CA ARG A 123 -2.11 -19.35 -12.64
C ARG A 123 -3.13 -18.33 -13.14
N GLY A 124 -2.80 -17.68 -14.24
CA GLY A 124 -3.82 -16.99 -15.05
C GLY A 124 -4.79 -18.00 -15.65
N PRO A 125 -5.94 -17.56 -16.16
CA PRO A 125 -6.85 -18.42 -16.90
C PRO A 125 -6.11 -19.05 -18.08
N ASP A 126 -6.38 -20.33 -18.35
CA ASP A 126 -5.89 -20.96 -19.56
C ASP A 126 -6.60 -20.38 -20.80
N ARG A 127 -6.13 -20.77 -22.00
CA ARG A 127 -6.69 -20.24 -23.26
C ARG A 127 -8.19 -20.50 -23.40
N SER A 128 -8.65 -21.67 -22.95
CA SER A 128 -10.06 -22.05 -23.02
C SER A 128 -10.89 -21.26 -22.01
N GLU A 129 -10.38 -21.10 -20.79
CA GLU A 129 -11.03 -20.31 -19.73
C GLU A 129 -11.11 -18.84 -20.12
N LEU A 130 -10.05 -18.29 -20.68
CA LEU A 130 -10.04 -16.92 -21.19
C LEU A 130 -11.06 -16.76 -22.33
N GLY A 131 -11.10 -17.69 -23.27
CA GLY A 131 -12.08 -17.67 -24.36
C GLY A 131 -13.53 -17.70 -23.86
N ARG A 132 -13.83 -18.56 -22.88
CA ARG A 132 -15.18 -18.62 -22.26
C ARG A 132 -15.52 -17.31 -21.53
N PHE A 133 -14.55 -16.72 -20.84
CA PHE A 133 -14.74 -15.44 -20.17
C PHE A 133 -15.04 -14.30 -21.15
N LEU A 134 -14.29 -14.19 -22.25
CA LEU A 134 -14.53 -13.19 -23.29
C LEU A 134 -15.89 -13.35 -23.94
N PHE A 135 -16.26 -14.59 -24.28
CA PHE A 135 -17.56 -14.90 -24.88
C PHE A 135 -18.74 -14.60 -23.93
N ALA A 136 -18.58 -14.88 -22.63
CA ALA A 136 -19.59 -14.54 -21.64
C ALA A 136 -19.76 -13.02 -21.50
N ALA A 137 -18.66 -12.26 -21.50
CA ALA A 137 -18.68 -10.80 -21.42
C ALA A 137 -19.35 -10.17 -22.64
N GLU A 138 -19.11 -10.70 -23.85
CA GLU A 138 -19.74 -10.26 -25.09
C GLU A 138 -21.26 -10.44 -25.08
N ARG A 139 -21.74 -11.51 -24.47
CA ARG A 139 -23.17 -11.77 -24.32
C ARG A 139 -23.86 -10.92 -23.26
N PHE A 140 -23.09 -10.31 -22.35
CA PHE A 140 -23.66 -9.47 -21.30
C PHE A 140 -23.97 -8.07 -21.84
N ASP A 141 -22.94 -7.33 -22.28
CA ASP A 141 -23.05 -6.06 -23.00
C ASP A 141 -21.71 -5.63 -23.63
N HIS A 142 -21.74 -4.58 -24.44
CA HIS A 142 -20.57 -4.08 -25.17
C HIS A 142 -19.48 -3.48 -24.24
N ALA A 143 -19.88 -2.89 -23.11
CA ALA A 143 -18.92 -2.29 -22.14
C ALA A 143 -18.15 -3.39 -21.42
N HIS A 144 -18.84 -4.46 -21.01
CA HIS A 144 -18.20 -5.64 -20.40
C HIS A 144 -17.31 -6.37 -21.40
N ALA A 145 -17.74 -6.49 -22.68
CA ALA A 145 -16.91 -7.04 -23.73
C ALA A 145 -15.62 -6.26 -23.93
N ALA A 146 -15.71 -4.93 -24.04
CA ALA A 146 -14.54 -4.07 -24.17
C ALA A 146 -13.59 -4.18 -22.98
N LEU A 147 -14.14 -4.15 -21.76
CA LEU A 147 -13.35 -4.30 -20.51
C LEU A 147 -12.66 -5.67 -20.45
N ALA A 148 -13.36 -6.73 -20.78
CA ALA A 148 -12.81 -8.10 -20.80
C ALA A 148 -11.64 -8.23 -21.78
N VAL A 149 -11.73 -7.62 -22.97
CA VAL A 149 -10.65 -7.57 -23.97
C VAL A 149 -9.46 -6.79 -23.44
N LEU A 150 -9.68 -5.61 -22.83
CA LEU A 150 -8.62 -4.77 -22.27
C LEU A 150 -7.88 -5.49 -21.15
N LEU A 151 -8.60 -6.14 -20.25
CA LEU A 151 -8.00 -6.87 -19.13
C LEU A 151 -7.38 -8.20 -19.57
N GLY A 152 -8.12 -9.02 -20.34
CA GLY A 152 -7.72 -10.38 -20.68
C GLY A 152 -6.70 -10.48 -21.81
N LEU A 153 -6.81 -9.69 -22.85
CA LEU A 153 -5.92 -9.74 -24.01
C LEU A 153 -4.82 -8.70 -23.99
N LYS A 154 -5.10 -7.51 -23.47
CA LYS A 154 -4.09 -6.43 -23.39
C LYS A 154 -3.33 -6.43 -22.07
N GLY A 155 -3.80 -7.16 -21.06
CA GLY A 155 -3.15 -7.24 -19.74
C GLY A 155 -3.17 -5.93 -18.95
N LEU A 156 -4.11 -5.03 -19.27
CA LEU A 156 -4.25 -3.77 -18.53
C LEU A 156 -4.75 -4.04 -17.11
N ARG A 157 -4.32 -3.22 -16.16
CA ARG A 157 -4.92 -3.20 -14.83
C ARG A 157 -6.31 -2.58 -14.90
N VAL A 158 -7.20 -2.96 -13.97
CA VAL A 158 -8.57 -2.41 -13.91
C VAL A 158 -8.55 -0.88 -13.87
N SER A 159 -7.65 -0.27 -13.09
CA SER A 159 -7.50 1.18 -13.05
C SER A 159 -7.10 1.78 -14.39
N GLU A 160 -6.20 1.12 -15.13
CA GLU A 160 -5.75 1.58 -16.46
C GLU A 160 -6.85 1.43 -17.52
N ALA A 161 -7.68 0.40 -17.38
CA ALA A 161 -8.80 0.17 -18.28
C ALA A 161 -10.00 1.09 -18.02
N CYS A 162 -10.20 1.51 -16.76
CA CYS A 162 -11.33 2.35 -16.34
C CYS A 162 -11.04 3.84 -16.26
N GLU A 163 -9.76 4.26 -16.31
CA GLU A 163 -9.38 5.65 -16.44
C GLU A 163 -9.23 6.01 -17.93
N PRO A 164 -10.26 6.58 -18.58
CA PRO A 164 -10.12 7.04 -19.94
C PRO A 164 -9.13 8.21 -19.95
N THR A 165 -7.91 7.97 -20.42
CA THR A 165 -6.98 9.04 -20.73
C THR A 165 -7.55 9.85 -21.90
N SER A 166 -8.29 10.90 -21.59
CA SER A 166 -8.77 11.88 -22.56
C SER A 166 -7.61 12.63 -23.29
N ARG A 167 -6.38 12.18 -23.14
CA ARG A 167 -5.17 12.87 -23.60
C ARG A 167 -4.63 12.44 -24.96
N THR A 168 -5.16 11.41 -25.61
CA THR A 168 -4.54 10.91 -26.85
C THR A 168 -5.53 10.34 -27.86
N TRP A 169 -6.67 10.96 -28.04
CA TRP A 169 -7.43 10.70 -29.24
C TRP A 169 -7.20 11.89 -30.20
N PRO A 170 -6.42 11.74 -31.29
CA PRO A 170 -6.36 12.80 -32.29
C PRO A 170 -7.76 12.96 -32.84
N SER A 171 -8.32 14.16 -32.71
CA SER A 171 -9.53 14.56 -33.45
C SER A 171 -9.26 14.29 -34.90
N SER A 172 -9.95 13.33 -35.51
CA SER A 172 -9.95 13.17 -36.95
C SER A 172 -10.64 14.41 -37.50
N GLU A 173 -9.83 15.40 -37.95
CA GLU A 173 -10.33 16.44 -38.83
C GLU A 173 -10.96 15.70 -40.00
N ALA A 174 -12.26 15.86 -40.14
CA ALA A 174 -12.99 15.44 -41.29
C ALA A 174 -12.47 16.26 -42.49
N THR A 175 -11.57 15.65 -43.25
CA THR A 175 -11.20 16.19 -44.54
C THR A 175 -12.39 15.95 -45.48
N GLY A 176 -13.16 17.02 -45.71
CA GLY A 176 -14.20 16.99 -46.71
C GLY A 176 -13.58 16.87 -48.11
N TYR A 177 -14.15 15.97 -48.90
CA TYR A 177 -14.21 16.05 -50.37
C TYR A 177 -15.66 15.80 -50.75
#